data_530627103559dc7cd567e3ed42de18f1
#
_entry.id   530627103559dc7cd567e3ed42de18f1
#
_cell.length_a   1.000
_cell.length_b   1.000
_cell.length_c   1.000
_cell.angle_alpha   90.00
_cell.angle_beta   90.00
_cell.angle_gamma   90.00
#
_symmetry.space_group_name_H-M   'P 1'
#
loop_
_entity.id
_entity.type
_entity.pdbx_description
1 polymer ?
#
loop_
_entity_poly.entity_id
_entity_poly.type
_entity_poly.pdbx_seq_one_letter_code
_entity_poly.pdbx_strand_id
1 'polypeptide(L)'
;MKKTLLIFSALLVVFLTACSSGAGDNKTNDDNKETKKQSVSISKNDNTITIDNMKITLENSDESKVSDKGSSDKKVYSFKVKAENVSNDQKGMGTVDFALKTSDGKTVKPDYSYASFGDSFEKGESLTGTVYFVLKKGVAPKELQYKPGDDVKATWEVKTK
;
A
#
# COMPACT_ATOMS: atom_id res chain seq x y z
N MET A 1 -46.31 27.72 13.15
CA MET A 1 -47.63 27.25 12.62
C MET A 1 -47.38 26.21 11.56
N LYS A 2 -48.13 25.12 11.71
CA LYS A 2 -48.37 24.01 10.77
C LYS A 2 -47.27 22.96 10.60
N LYS A 3 -47.47 21.90 11.35
CA LYS A 3 -47.06 20.52 11.23
C LYS A 3 -47.58 19.96 9.88
N THR A 4 -46.75 19.14 9.24
CA THR A 4 -47.28 18.05 8.38
C THR A 4 -46.39 16.82 8.50
N LEU A 5 -46.97 15.86 9.13
CA LEU A 5 -46.56 14.47 9.30
C LEU A 5 -47.00 13.69 8.06
N LEU A 6 -46.14 12.96 7.40
CA LEU A 6 -46.56 11.93 6.44
C LEU A 6 -45.77 10.65 6.65
N ILE A 7 -46.52 9.72 7.19
CA ILE A 7 -46.23 8.29 7.36
C ILE A 7 -46.57 7.61 6.03
N PHE A 8 -45.66 6.79 5.49
CA PHE A 8 -45.95 5.71 4.56
C PHE A 8 -44.93 4.61 4.78
N SER A 9 -45.30 3.60 5.48
CA SER A 9 -45.95 2.35 5.13
C SER A 9 -45.04 1.31 4.49
N ALA A 10 -44.86 0.27 5.26
CA ALA A 10 -44.11 -0.96 4.99
C ALA A 10 -44.62 -1.69 3.73
N LEU A 11 -43.72 -2.31 3.01
CA LEU A 11 -44.06 -3.45 2.18
C LEU A 11 -43.02 -4.55 2.36
N LEU A 12 -43.43 -5.49 3.19
CA LEU A 12 -42.79 -6.79 3.44
C LEU A 12 -43.17 -7.71 2.26
N VAL A 13 -42.20 -8.15 1.47
CA VAL A 13 -42.40 -9.23 0.54
C VAL A 13 -41.56 -10.42 0.96
N VAL A 14 -42.20 -11.37 1.60
CA VAL A 14 -41.69 -12.70 1.90
C VAL A 14 -41.94 -13.59 0.68
N PHE A 15 -40.88 -14.04 0.03
CA PHE A 15 -40.96 -15.21 -0.86
C PHE A 15 -40.36 -16.44 -0.19
N LEU A 16 -41.27 -17.24 0.34
CA LEU A 16 -41.01 -18.63 0.65
C LEU A 16 -41.28 -19.43 -0.63
N THR A 17 -40.30 -20.12 -1.13
CA THR A 17 -40.55 -21.30 -1.98
C THR A 17 -39.75 -22.48 -1.47
N ALA A 18 -40.51 -23.53 -1.27
CA ALA A 18 -40.21 -24.77 -0.58
C ALA A 18 -39.38 -25.74 -1.42
N CYS A 19 -38.60 -26.51 -0.71
CA CYS A 19 -38.23 -27.93 -0.84
C CYS A 19 -38.48 -28.68 -2.14
N SER A 20 -37.41 -29.28 -2.63
CA SER A 20 -37.46 -30.63 -3.17
C SER A 20 -36.29 -31.45 -2.63
N SER A 21 -36.66 -32.59 -2.04
CA SER A 21 -35.81 -33.58 -1.41
C SER A 21 -35.02 -34.40 -2.44
N GLY A 22 -33.75 -34.62 -2.17
CA GLY A 22 -32.92 -35.62 -2.83
C GLY A 22 -31.73 -35.94 -1.94
N ALA A 23 -31.74 -37.16 -1.39
CA ALA A 23 -30.71 -37.70 -0.53
C ALA A 23 -29.40 -37.96 -1.30
N GLY A 24 -28.25 -37.71 -0.66
CA GLY A 24 -26.96 -38.16 -1.16
C GLY A 24 -25.79 -37.43 -0.48
N ASP A 25 -25.24 -38.14 0.51
CA ASP A 25 -23.86 -38.11 1.04
C ASP A 25 -23.02 -36.83 1.14
N ASN A 26 -22.85 -36.49 2.39
CA ASN A 26 -21.60 -36.14 3.09
C ASN A 26 -20.43 -35.63 2.24
N LYS A 27 -20.18 -34.30 2.28
CA LYS A 27 -18.82 -33.73 2.46
C LYS A 27 -18.92 -32.29 2.96
N THR A 28 -18.50 -32.13 4.18
CA THR A 28 -18.11 -30.86 4.80
C THR A 28 -17.16 -30.12 3.86
N ASN A 29 -17.62 -29.06 3.22
CA ASN A 29 -16.72 -28.06 2.63
C ASN A 29 -16.79 -26.82 3.52
N ASP A 30 -15.74 -26.69 4.30
CA ASP A 30 -15.32 -25.45 4.93
C ASP A 30 -15.19 -24.39 3.83
N ASP A 31 -16.10 -23.43 3.81
CA ASP A 31 -15.96 -22.21 2.98
C ASP A 31 -14.84 -21.34 3.56
N ASN A 32 -13.62 -21.78 3.34
CA ASN A 32 -12.42 -20.98 3.51
C ASN A 32 -12.43 -19.94 2.38
N LYS A 33 -12.94 -18.77 2.69
CA LYS A 33 -12.87 -17.59 1.82
C LYS A 33 -11.40 -17.19 1.69
N GLU A 34 -10.73 -17.92 0.84
CA GLU A 34 -9.34 -17.64 0.46
C GLU A 34 -9.30 -16.27 -0.22
N THR A 35 -8.97 -15.26 0.57
CA THR A 35 -8.56 -13.97 0.04
C THR A 35 -7.36 -14.25 -0.86
N LYS A 36 -7.57 -14.24 -2.17
CA LYS A 36 -6.51 -14.37 -3.16
C LYS A 36 -5.47 -13.31 -2.87
N LYS A 37 -4.41 -13.67 -2.15
CA LYS A 37 -3.17 -12.91 -2.10
C LYS A 37 -2.68 -12.83 -3.53
N GLN A 38 -2.80 -11.67 -4.14
CA GLN A 38 -2.23 -11.40 -5.45
C GLN A 38 -0.72 -11.59 -5.30
N SER A 39 -0.21 -12.70 -5.84
CA SER A 39 1.21 -12.99 -5.79
C SER A 39 1.93 -12.00 -6.70
N VAL A 40 2.64 -11.07 -6.09
CA VAL A 40 3.51 -10.14 -6.80
C VAL A 40 4.76 -10.92 -7.20
N SER A 41 4.91 -11.20 -8.48
CA SER A 41 6.16 -11.76 -9.02
C SER A 41 7.19 -10.64 -9.12
N ILE A 42 8.09 -10.57 -8.15
CA ILE A 42 9.23 -9.66 -8.18
C ILE A 42 10.29 -10.33 -9.07
N SER A 43 10.57 -9.74 -10.22
CA SER A 43 11.77 -10.08 -10.97
C SER A 43 12.98 -9.57 -10.18
N LYS A 44 13.92 -10.45 -9.84
CA LYS A 44 15.10 -10.13 -9.01
C LYS A 44 16.03 -9.05 -9.60
N ASN A 45 15.77 -8.57 -10.80
CA ASN A 45 16.57 -7.57 -11.52
C ASN A 45 15.82 -6.28 -11.85
N ASP A 46 14.52 -6.21 -11.63
CA ASP A 46 13.73 -5.03 -11.97
C ASP A 46 13.30 -4.30 -10.69
N ASN A 47 13.76 -3.07 -10.55
CA ASN A 47 13.27 -2.15 -9.51
C ASN A 47 11.81 -1.74 -9.72
N THR A 48 11.09 -2.41 -10.60
CA THR A 48 9.72 -2.12 -11.02
C THR A 48 8.77 -3.25 -10.65
N ILE A 49 7.67 -2.91 -10.04
CA ILE A 49 6.59 -3.81 -9.63
C ILE A 49 5.28 -3.27 -10.17
N THR A 50 4.42 -4.13 -10.73
CA THR A 50 3.05 -3.77 -11.09
C THR A 50 2.10 -4.32 -10.04
N ILE A 51 1.39 -3.43 -9.36
CA ILE A 51 0.45 -3.74 -8.29
C ILE A 51 -0.72 -2.75 -8.32
N ASP A 52 -1.94 -3.23 -8.07
CA ASP A 52 -3.18 -2.44 -8.05
C ASP A 52 -3.36 -1.55 -9.31
N ASN A 53 -2.91 -2.07 -10.47
CA ASN A 53 -2.85 -1.38 -11.76
C ASN A 53 -1.98 -0.11 -11.75
N MET A 54 -0.99 -0.07 -10.92
CA MET A 54 0.11 0.90 -10.96
C MET A 54 1.43 0.18 -11.18
N LYS A 55 2.25 0.72 -12.07
CA LYS A 55 3.63 0.30 -12.29
C LYS A 55 4.54 1.17 -11.45
N ILE A 56 5.04 0.64 -10.33
CA ILE A 56 5.86 1.39 -9.38
C ILE A 56 7.33 0.99 -9.55
N THR A 57 8.18 1.97 -9.77
CA THR A 57 9.62 1.81 -9.96
C THR A 57 10.38 2.51 -8.85
N LEU A 58 11.29 1.80 -8.19
CA LEU A 58 12.32 2.40 -7.36
C LEU A 58 13.47 2.87 -8.26
N GLU A 59 13.55 4.19 -8.52
CA GLU A 59 14.54 4.74 -9.46
C GLU A 59 15.93 4.87 -8.83
N ASN A 60 16.00 5.34 -7.57
CA ASN A 60 17.26 5.54 -6.86
C ASN A 60 17.07 5.44 -5.35
N SER A 61 18.15 5.10 -4.65
CA SER A 61 18.26 5.15 -3.19
C SER A 61 19.60 5.77 -2.80
N ASP A 62 19.55 6.81 -1.99
CA ASP A 62 20.72 7.53 -1.52
C ASP A 62 20.79 7.57 0.00
N GLU A 63 22.01 7.53 0.53
CA GLU A 63 22.31 7.81 1.92
C GLU A 63 22.89 9.23 2.02
N SER A 64 22.25 10.09 2.79
CA SER A 64 22.75 11.43 3.13
C SER A 64 23.07 11.51 4.61
N LYS A 65 24.18 12.12 4.95
CA LYS A 65 24.46 12.48 6.34
C LYS A 65 23.62 13.69 6.70
N VAL A 66 22.84 13.60 7.77
CA VAL A 66 22.19 14.79 8.32
C VAL A 66 23.26 15.72 8.84
N SER A 67 23.44 16.85 8.21
CA SER A 67 24.26 17.94 8.73
C SER A 67 23.44 18.85 9.66
N ASP A 68 22.61 18.31 10.52
CA ASP A 68 22.03 19.06 11.61
C ASP A 68 23.09 19.26 12.69
N LYS A 69 23.36 20.52 13.00
CA LYS A 69 24.24 20.95 14.09
C LYS A 69 23.75 20.34 15.42
N GLY A 70 24.09 19.09 15.69
CA GLY A 70 23.77 18.45 16.96
C GLY A 70 23.46 16.96 16.97
N SER A 71 23.32 16.28 15.83
CA SER A 71 22.98 14.85 15.84
C SER A 71 23.90 14.04 14.91
N SER A 72 25.11 13.75 15.39
CA SER A 72 26.05 12.80 14.74
C SER A 72 25.53 11.36 14.69
N ASP A 73 24.36 11.09 15.31
CA ASP A 73 23.85 9.73 15.56
C ASP A 73 22.70 9.34 14.65
N LYS A 74 22.38 10.13 13.64
CA LYS A 74 21.30 9.85 12.69
C LYS A 74 21.80 9.92 11.25
N LYS A 75 21.16 9.14 10.38
CA LYS A 75 21.35 9.13 8.93
C LYS A 75 20.01 9.28 8.24
N VAL A 76 19.96 10.02 7.14
CA VAL A 76 18.80 10.13 6.27
C VAL A 76 19.00 9.21 5.07
N TYR A 77 17.99 8.44 4.79
CA TYR A 77 17.88 7.63 3.57
C TYR A 77 16.76 8.17 2.72
N SER A 78 17.03 8.38 1.44
CA SER A 78 16.04 8.82 0.47
C SER A 78 15.82 7.79 -0.62
N PHE A 79 14.57 7.62 -1.02
CA PHE A 79 14.15 6.68 -2.06
C PHE A 79 13.33 7.43 -3.09
N LYS A 80 13.85 7.56 -4.31
CA LYS A 80 13.12 8.15 -5.41
C LYS A 80 12.26 7.08 -6.08
N VAL A 81 10.97 7.29 -6.08
CA VAL A 81 9.97 6.37 -6.64
C VAL A 81 9.18 7.04 -7.75
N LYS A 82 8.84 6.27 -8.77
CA LYS A 82 7.96 6.68 -9.86
C LYS A 82 6.81 5.69 -9.95
N ALA A 83 5.58 6.17 -10.01
CA ALA A 83 4.40 5.36 -10.31
C ALA A 83 3.80 5.79 -11.65
N GLU A 84 3.39 4.82 -12.47
CA GLU A 84 2.65 5.01 -13.71
C GLU A 84 1.28 4.34 -13.56
N ASN A 85 0.21 5.04 -13.88
CA ASN A 85 -1.14 4.49 -13.85
C ASN A 85 -1.43 3.72 -15.15
N VAL A 86 -1.51 2.40 -15.03
CA VAL A 86 -1.84 1.50 -16.15
C VAL A 86 -3.30 1.04 -16.12
N SER A 87 -4.14 1.67 -15.29
CA SER A 87 -5.58 1.41 -15.21
C SER A 87 -6.38 2.38 -16.10
N ASN A 88 -7.70 2.19 -16.12
CA ASN A 88 -8.64 3.14 -16.73
C ASN A 88 -9.18 4.17 -15.73
N ASP A 89 -8.90 3.97 -14.43
CA ASP A 89 -9.38 4.81 -13.33
C ASP A 89 -8.25 5.68 -12.80
N GLN A 90 -8.61 6.83 -12.23
CA GLN A 90 -7.65 7.66 -11.51
C GLN A 90 -7.00 6.86 -10.37
N LYS A 91 -5.70 7.04 -10.16
CA LYS A 91 -4.92 6.47 -9.06
C LYS A 91 -4.31 7.58 -8.21
N GLY A 92 -4.00 7.26 -6.96
CA GLY A 92 -3.28 8.14 -6.07
C GLY A 92 -2.13 7.41 -5.40
N MET A 93 -1.04 8.12 -5.13
CA MET A 93 0.10 7.63 -4.37
C MET A 93 0.79 8.78 -3.67
N GLY A 94 1.33 8.54 -2.49
CA GLY A 94 2.06 9.55 -1.74
C GLY A 94 3.08 8.98 -0.77
N THR A 95 3.79 9.87 -0.09
CA THR A 95 4.77 9.52 0.94
C THR A 95 4.19 8.60 2.02
N VAL A 96 2.91 8.77 2.36
CA VAL A 96 2.21 7.98 3.38
C VAL A 96 2.09 6.50 3.04
N ASP A 97 2.18 6.15 1.76
CA ASP A 97 2.01 4.79 1.25
C ASP A 97 3.30 3.96 1.35
N PHE A 98 4.35 4.50 1.96
CA PHE A 98 5.62 3.81 2.09
C PHE A 98 6.00 3.57 3.54
N ALA A 99 6.77 2.50 3.76
CA ALA A 99 7.42 2.18 5.02
C ALA A 99 8.79 1.56 4.75
N LEU A 100 9.69 1.64 5.72
CA LEU A 100 11.03 1.07 5.62
C LEU A 100 11.25 0.01 6.69
N LYS A 101 11.52 -1.22 6.28
CA LYS A 101 12.01 -2.26 7.18
C LYS A 101 13.50 -2.12 7.36
N THR A 102 13.96 -2.19 8.58
CA THR A 102 15.34 -1.94 8.98
C THR A 102 16.06 -3.20 9.45
N SER A 103 17.39 -3.14 9.53
CA SER A 103 18.25 -4.26 9.92
C SER A 103 17.99 -4.78 11.33
N ASP A 104 17.45 -3.94 12.23
CA ASP A 104 17.02 -4.33 13.57
C ASP A 104 15.59 -4.91 13.62
N GLY A 105 14.99 -5.19 12.46
CA GLY A 105 13.68 -5.83 12.32
C GLY A 105 12.48 -4.90 12.49
N LYS A 106 12.70 -3.60 12.72
CA LYS A 106 11.61 -2.63 12.86
C LYS A 106 11.10 -2.14 11.51
N THR A 107 9.87 -1.65 11.52
CA THR A 107 9.29 -0.89 10.41
C THR A 107 9.18 0.57 10.82
N VAL A 108 9.76 1.45 10.01
CA VAL A 108 9.84 2.90 10.25
C VAL A 108 8.95 3.61 9.24
N LYS A 109 8.22 4.62 9.71
CA LYS A 109 7.42 5.51 8.85
C LYS A 109 8.31 6.58 8.22
N PRO A 110 7.91 7.17 7.09
CA PRO A 110 8.61 8.30 6.50
C PRO A 110 8.73 9.48 7.47
N ASP A 111 9.78 10.26 7.31
CA ASP A 111 9.98 11.50 8.06
C ASP A 111 9.48 12.68 7.23
N TYR A 112 8.37 13.26 7.67
CA TYR A 112 7.69 14.37 6.97
C TYR A 112 8.33 15.73 7.21
N SER A 113 9.40 15.83 8.00
CA SER A 113 10.18 17.06 8.14
C SER A 113 11.01 17.37 6.90
N TYR A 114 11.21 16.37 6.04
CA TYR A 114 11.76 16.49 4.69
C TYR A 114 10.63 16.70 3.67
N ALA A 115 10.99 16.80 2.39
CA ALA A 115 9.97 16.90 1.34
C ALA A 115 9.02 15.68 1.36
N SER A 116 7.73 15.93 1.24
CA SER A 116 6.71 14.92 1.02
C SER A 116 6.05 15.14 -0.33
N PHE A 117 5.49 14.07 -0.90
CA PHE A 117 4.72 14.12 -2.12
C PHE A 117 3.40 13.36 -1.94
N GLY A 118 2.45 13.63 -2.79
CA GLY A 118 1.18 12.92 -2.86
C GLY A 118 0.28 13.62 -3.84
N ASP A 119 -0.25 12.87 -4.79
CA ASP A 119 -1.18 13.36 -5.79
C ASP A 119 -1.96 12.19 -6.40
N SER A 120 -3.01 12.55 -7.14
CA SER A 120 -3.71 11.64 -8.03
C SER A 120 -3.30 11.88 -9.47
N PHE A 121 -3.30 10.81 -10.27
CA PHE A 121 -2.86 10.83 -11.65
C PHE A 121 -3.75 9.93 -12.51
N GLU A 122 -4.06 10.45 -13.71
CA GLU A 122 -4.96 9.82 -14.67
C GLU A 122 -4.28 8.67 -15.42
N LYS A 123 -5.06 7.90 -16.21
CA LYS A 123 -4.54 6.83 -17.06
C LYS A 123 -3.36 7.28 -17.91
N GLY A 124 -2.27 6.52 -17.85
CA GLY A 124 -1.03 6.77 -18.61
C GLY A 124 -0.16 7.88 -18.03
N GLU A 125 -0.63 8.60 -17.02
CA GLU A 125 0.18 9.59 -16.32
C GLU A 125 1.12 8.93 -15.31
N SER A 126 2.14 9.67 -14.89
CA SER A 126 3.12 9.23 -13.91
C SER A 126 3.30 10.27 -12.81
N LEU A 127 3.43 9.78 -11.58
CA LEU A 127 3.81 10.56 -10.42
C LEU A 127 5.21 10.15 -9.96
N THR A 128 6.09 11.11 -9.73
CA THR A 128 7.42 10.87 -9.18
C THR A 128 7.60 11.63 -7.89
N GLY A 129 8.17 10.97 -6.87
CA GLY A 129 8.44 11.59 -5.59
C GLY A 129 9.59 10.95 -4.85
N THR A 130 10.02 11.57 -3.75
CA THR A 130 11.08 11.04 -2.89
C THR A 130 10.56 10.85 -1.48
N VAL A 131 10.80 9.65 -0.94
CA VAL A 131 10.44 9.27 0.44
C VAL A 131 11.69 9.33 1.30
N TYR A 132 11.61 9.95 2.47
CA TYR A 132 12.73 10.12 3.39
C TYR A 132 12.51 9.35 4.68
N PHE A 133 13.56 8.70 5.17
CA PHE A 133 13.57 8.00 6.46
C PHE A 133 14.79 8.39 7.26
N VAL A 134 14.60 8.64 8.55
CA VAL A 134 15.68 8.94 9.49
C VAL A 134 15.94 7.74 10.37
N LEU A 135 17.14 7.18 10.30
CA LEU A 135 17.55 6.03 11.07
C LEU A 135 18.66 6.42 12.07
N LYS A 136 18.72 5.70 13.19
CA LYS A 136 19.83 5.80 14.13
C LYS A 136 21.12 5.25 13.50
N LYS A 137 22.26 5.76 13.92
CA LYS A 137 23.57 5.22 13.55
C LYS A 137 23.63 3.72 13.89
N GLY A 138 24.14 2.93 12.97
CA GLY A 138 24.21 1.47 13.10
C GLY A 138 22.96 0.72 12.67
N VAL A 139 21.86 1.41 12.39
CA VAL A 139 20.67 0.81 11.78
C VAL A 139 20.70 1.09 10.28
N ALA A 140 20.55 0.04 9.47
CA ALA A 140 20.54 0.14 8.02
C ALA A 140 19.16 -0.14 7.44
N PRO A 141 18.80 0.44 6.28
CA PRO A 141 17.62 0.05 5.53
C PRO A 141 17.79 -1.38 5.02
N LYS A 142 16.70 -2.15 5.00
CA LYS A 142 16.66 -3.52 4.48
C LYS A 142 15.70 -3.67 3.33
N GLU A 143 14.49 -3.17 3.49
CA GLU A 143 13.42 -3.28 2.49
C GLU A 143 12.61 -1.98 2.47
N LEU A 144 12.46 -1.37 1.29
CA LEU A 144 11.43 -0.36 1.07
C LEU A 144 10.12 -1.09 0.80
N GLN A 145 9.06 -0.70 1.46
CA GLN A 145 7.73 -1.30 1.34
C GLN A 145 6.73 -0.30 0.78
N TYR A 146 5.95 -0.70 -0.21
CA TYR A 146 4.72 -0.02 -0.60
C TYR A 146 3.58 -0.61 0.21
N LYS A 147 2.95 0.24 1.03
CA LYS A 147 1.99 -0.14 2.07
C LYS A 147 0.84 0.88 2.15
N PRO A 148 -0.01 0.95 1.11
CA PRO A 148 -1.21 1.77 1.15
C PRO A 148 -2.17 1.17 2.19
N GLY A 149 -2.36 1.85 3.32
CA GLY A 149 -3.10 1.32 4.47
C GLY A 149 -2.28 0.34 5.32
N ASP A 150 -2.87 -0.78 5.74
CA ASP A 150 -2.25 -1.68 6.73
C ASP A 150 -1.45 -2.83 6.09
N ASP A 151 -1.70 -3.18 4.85
CA ASP A 151 -1.09 -4.32 4.18
C ASP A 151 0.11 -3.91 3.32
N VAL A 152 1.22 -4.66 3.43
CA VAL A 152 2.36 -4.54 2.53
C VAL A 152 1.98 -5.17 1.19
N LYS A 153 1.93 -4.35 0.14
CA LYS A 153 1.58 -4.76 -1.22
C LYS A 153 2.80 -5.10 -2.07
N ALA A 154 3.90 -4.39 -1.87
CA ALA A 154 5.15 -4.59 -2.62
C ALA A 154 6.37 -4.29 -1.74
N THR A 155 7.52 -4.89 -2.09
CA THR A 155 8.78 -4.74 -1.35
C THR A 155 9.95 -4.70 -2.32
N TRP A 156 10.88 -3.78 -2.09
CA TRP A 156 12.18 -3.70 -2.77
C TRP A 156 13.29 -3.93 -1.76
N GLU A 157 14.20 -4.87 -2.06
CA GLU A 157 15.42 -5.02 -1.26
C GLU A 157 16.33 -3.80 -1.44
N VAL A 158 16.78 -3.23 -0.34
CA VAL A 158 17.72 -2.11 -0.33
C VAL A 158 19.12 -2.66 -0.13
N LYS A 159 19.98 -2.49 -1.14
CA LYS A 159 21.40 -2.83 -1.04
C LYS A 159 22.14 -1.60 -0.53
N THR A 160 22.65 -1.66 0.69
CA THR A 160 23.63 -0.67 1.20
C THR A 160 25.00 -1.00 0.63
N LYS A 161 25.62 -0.02 -0.04
CA LYS A 161 27.01 -0.13 -0.49
C LYS A 161 27.97 0.02 0.68
#